data_cad72a02ee1fc7f91655290c76b40ea5
#
_entry.id   cad72a02ee1fc7f91655290c76b40ea5
#
_cell.length_a   1.000
_cell.length_b   1.000
_cell.length_c   1.000
_cell.angle_alpha   90.00
_cell.angle_beta   90.00
_cell.angle_gamma   90.00
#
_symmetry.space_group_name_H-M   'P 1'
#
loop_
_entity.id
_entity.type
_entity.pdbx_description
1 polymer ?
#
loop_
_entity_poly.entity_id
_entity_poly.type
_entity_poly.pdbx_seq_one_letter_code
_entity_poly.pdbx_strand_id
1 'polypeptide(L)'
;SPPARARNHAKVFNYSRIYGAGIRHAMHLLLKANPSMQVDEAARRAKQLYAATKGQATRGDAYFGRRFWYGGSESFVFNKLEEIALSEHPRTPALDCGITAALSRQYLPRARGEQQDYMPSRINWVVQSSGVDYLHLLITAMGYLCATYGIDARFMLSVHDEVRYLARDDDKYRAALALQIANLWTRAMFAFKLNMDDLPESCAFFAAVDIDHVLRKEVDDPCVTPSQPCLL
;
A
#
# COMPACT_ATOMS: atom_id res chain seq x y z
N SER A 1 9.30 17.60 15.06
CA SER A 1 9.19 17.12 16.45
C SER A 1 9.74 15.69 16.56
N PRO A 2 10.24 15.23 17.74
CA PRO A 2 10.75 13.86 17.92
C PRO A 2 9.76 12.75 17.50
N PRO A 3 8.45 12.85 17.79
CA PRO A 3 7.47 11.85 17.35
C PRO A 3 7.34 11.74 15.83
N ALA A 4 7.38 12.86 15.12
CA ALA A 4 7.29 12.87 13.65
C ALA A 4 8.52 12.20 13.00
N ARG A 5 9.71 12.43 13.56
CA ARG A 5 10.94 11.78 13.09
C ARG A 5 10.88 10.25 13.30
N ALA A 6 10.45 9.82 14.48
CA ALA A 6 10.29 8.40 14.78
C ALA A 6 9.29 7.72 13.86
N ARG A 7 8.14 8.36 13.59
CA ARG A 7 7.13 7.89 12.64
C ARG A 7 7.70 7.75 11.23
N ASN A 8 8.46 8.72 10.74
CA ASN A 8 9.07 8.65 9.42
C ASN A 8 10.09 7.51 9.31
N HIS A 9 10.92 7.29 10.33
CA HIS A 9 11.84 6.16 10.34
C HIS A 9 11.10 4.81 10.31
N ALA A 10 10.04 4.66 11.11
CA ALA A 10 9.22 3.46 11.11
C ALA A 10 8.55 3.23 9.75
N LYS A 11 8.05 4.29 9.11
CA LYS A 11 7.45 4.23 7.77
C LYS A 11 8.45 3.71 6.74
N VAL A 12 9.64 4.31 6.66
CA VAL A 12 10.69 3.91 5.72
C VAL A 12 11.12 2.45 5.96
N PHE A 13 11.27 2.07 7.22
CA PHE A 13 11.65 0.70 7.60
C PHE A 13 10.60 -0.32 7.15
N ASN A 14 9.31 -0.06 7.44
CA ASN A 14 8.23 -0.95 7.07
C ASN A 14 8.07 -1.09 5.55
N TYR A 15 8.10 0.01 4.80
CA TYR A 15 8.03 -0.06 3.34
C TYR A 15 9.19 -0.85 2.75
N SER A 16 10.42 -0.57 3.18
CA SER A 16 11.58 -1.31 2.68
C SER A 16 11.45 -2.81 2.92
N ARG A 17 10.96 -3.21 4.10
CA ARG A 17 10.78 -4.61 4.46
C ARG A 17 9.69 -5.28 3.62
N ILE A 18 8.54 -4.65 3.45
CA ILE A 18 7.42 -5.18 2.64
C ILE A 18 7.86 -5.35 1.19
N TYR A 19 8.64 -4.42 0.65
CA TYR A 19 9.18 -4.50 -0.72
C TYR A 19 10.38 -5.44 -0.87
N GLY A 20 10.64 -6.27 0.12
CA GLY A 20 11.61 -7.35 0.02
C GLY A 20 13.04 -6.98 0.40
N ALA A 21 13.26 -5.85 1.05
CA ALA A 21 14.58 -5.52 1.59
C ALA A 21 15.06 -6.60 2.58
N GLY A 22 16.31 -7.00 2.46
CA GLY A 22 16.93 -8.00 3.33
C GLY A 22 17.39 -7.42 4.67
N ILE A 23 17.82 -8.31 5.58
CA ILE A 23 18.29 -7.96 6.93
C ILE A 23 19.46 -6.94 6.90
N ARG A 24 20.34 -7.01 5.91
CA ARG A 24 21.45 -6.04 5.77
C ARG A 24 20.92 -4.61 5.57
N HIS A 25 19.94 -4.44 4.72
CA HIS A 25 19.33 -3.12 4.49
C HIS A 25 18.60 -2.62 5.75
N ALA A 26 17.86 -3.50 6.44
CA ALA A 26 17.22 -3.17 7.71
C ALA A 26 18.24 -2.70 8.77
N MET A 27 19.39 -3.37 8.87
CA MET A 27 20.49 -2.96 9.75
C MET A 27 20.99 -1.53 9.41
N HIS A 28 21.19 -1.23 8.12
CA HIS A 28 21.60 0.13 7.70
C HIS A 28 20.55 1.18 8.05
N LEU A 29 19.27 0.88 7.91
CA LEU A 29 18.19 1.79 8.30
C LEU A 29 18.17 2.06 9.80
N LEU A 30 18.41 1.04 10.63
CA LEU A 30 18.51 1.18 12.09
C LEU A 30 19.69 2.07 12.48
N LEU A 31 20.86 1.87 11.87
CA LEU A 31 22.05 2.72 12.11
C LEU A 31 21.82 4.17 11.67
N LYS A 32 21.17 4.38 10.53
CA LYS A 32 20.79 5.72 10.05
C LYS A 32 19.80 6.43 10.99
N ALA A 33 18.86 5.67 11.55
CA ALA A 33 17.88 6.20 12.49
C ALA A 33 18.48 6.52 13.87
N ASN A 34 19.47 5.75 14.29
CA ASN A 34 20.17 5.92 15.55
C ASN A 34 21.71 5.81 15.38
N PRO A 35 22.39 6.93 15.09
CA PRO A 35 23.84 6.93 14.84
C PRO A 35 24.69 6.47 16.02
N SER A 36 24.16 6.47 17.25
CA SER A 36 24.87 5.98 18.45
C SER A 36 24.82 4.46 18.62
N MET A 37 24.00 3.76 17.82
CA MET A 37 23.85 2.32 17.89
C MET A 37 25.08 1.60 17.33
N GLN A 38 25.56 0.58 18.05
CA GLN A 38 26.65 -0.25 17.57
C GLN A 38 26.18 -1.19 16.43
N VAL A 39 27.06 -1.49 15.49
CA VAL A 39 26.76 -2.33 14.31
C VAL A 39 26.23 -3.71 14.72
N ASP A 40 26.84 -4.33 15.73
CA ASP A 40 26.42 -5.65 16.21
C ASP A 40 25.03 -5.61 16.85
N GLU A 41 24.70 -4.52 17.54
CA GLU A 41 23.36 -4.32 18.10
C GLU A 41 22.34 -4.13 16.98
N ALA A 42 22.63 -3.33 15.97
CA ALA A 42 21.75 -3.14 14.81
C ALA A 42 21.52 -4.45 14.06
N ALA A 43 22.55 -5.26 13.87
CA ALA A 43 22.45 -6.58 13.24
C ALA A 43 21.59 -7.54 14.05
N ARG A 44 21.75 -7.58 15.36
CA ARG A 44 20.94 -8.41 16.25
C ARG A 44 19.48 -7.98 16.23
N ARG A 45 19.20 -6.68 16.37
CA ARG A 45 17.83 -6.13 16.32
C ARG A 45 17.15 -6.41 14.99
N ALA A 46 17.85 -6.21 13.87
CA ALA A 46 17.31 -6.51 12.54
C ALA A 46 16.94 -7.99 12.40
N LYS A 47 17.80 -8.90 12.85
CA LYS A 47 17.53 -10.34 12.85
C LYS A 47 16.32 -10.70 13.72
N GLN A 48 16.24 -10.17 14.94
CA GLN A 48 15.10 -10.41 15.83
C GLN A 48 13.79 -9.93 15.22
N LEU A 49 13.79 -8.74 14.62
CA LEU A 49 12.61 -8.15 14.00
C LEU A 49 12.13 -8.96 12.79
N TYR A 50 13.05 -9.45 11.97
CA TYR A 50 12.71 -10.33 10.85
C TYR A 50 12.20 -11.69 11.32
N ALA A 51 12.81 -12.27 12.34
CA ALA A 51 12.35 -13.53 12.91
C ALA A 51 10.94 -13.43 13.51
N ALA A 52 10.65 -12.31 14.20
CA ALA A 52 9.34 -12.08 14.80
C ALA A 52 8.24 -11.77 13.76
N THR A 53 8.57 -11.17 12.63
CA THR A 53 7.59 -10.70 11.63
C THR A 53 7.53 -11.61 10.40
N LYS A 54 8.58 -11.67 9.61
CA LYS A 54 8.66 -12.53 8.43
C LYS A 54 8.78 -14.01 8.78
N GLY A 55 9.40 -14.29 9.92
CA GLY A 55 9.61 -15.65 10.40
C GLY A 55 10.89 -16.30 9.85
N GLN A 56 10.92 -17.61 9.90
CA GLN A 56 12.00 -18.45 9.37
C GLN A 56 11.61 -18.98 8.00
N ALA A 57 12.62 -19.14 7.13
CA ALA A 57 12.41 -19.76 5.83
C ALA A 57 12.66 -21.25 5.92
N THR A 58 11.80 -22.06 5.33
CA THR A 58 12.11 -23.46 5.10
C THR A 58 13.32 -23.58 4.18
N ARG A 59 14.20 -24.55 4.43
CA ARG A 59 15.16 -25.01 3.41
C ARG A 59 14.32 -25.76 2.40
N GLY A 60 14.36 -25.34 1.11
CA GLY A 60 13.53 -25.89 0.05
C GLY A 60 13.42 -27.42 0.21
N ASP A 61 12.24 -27.89 0.57
CA ASP A 61 12.07 -29.27 0.92
C ASP A 61 11.23 -30.02 -0.11
N ALA A 62 11.33 -31.35 -0.05
CA ALA A 62 10.71 -32.25 -0.97
C ALA A 62 9.17 -32.24 -0.92
N TYR A 63 8.56 -31.70 0.12
CA TYR A 63 7.10 -31.74 0.31
C TYR A 63 6.35 -30.61 -0.39
N PHE A 64 6.93 -29.39 -0.46
CA PHE A 64 6.25 -28.22 -0.99
C PHE A 64 6.88 -27.66 -2.27
N GLY A 65 8.01 -28.19 -2.70
CA GLY A 65 8.71 -27.77 -3.93
C GLY A 65 9.18 -26.33 -3.97
N ARG A 66 8.91 -25.54 -2.91
CA ARG A 66 9.27 -24.13 -2.80
C ARG A 66 9.59 -23.75 -1.35
N ARG A 67 10.44 -22.75 -1.20
CA ARG A 67 10.68 -22.10 0.09
C ARG A 67 9.42 -21.37 0.54
N PHE A 68 9.08 -21.46 1.83
CA PHE A 68 8.05 -20.65 2.45
C PHE A 68 8.48 -20.16 3.84
N TRP A 69 7.79 -19.14 4.34
CA TRP A 69 8.03 -18.51 5.62
C TRP A 69 7.05 -19.03 6.67
N TYR A 70 7.53 -19.22 7.91
CA TYR A 70 6.71 -19.68 9.03
C TYR A 70 7.18 -19.12 10.36
N GLY A 71 6.29 -19.10 11.37
CA GLY A 71 6.60 -18.70 12.75
C GLY A 71 6.71 -17.20 13.00
N GLY A 72 6.52 -16.35 11.99
CA GLY A 72 6.42 -14.90 12.15
C GLY A 72 4.98 -14.41 12.04
N SER A 73 4.67 -13.27 12.66
CA SER A 73 3.32 -12.66 12.61
C SER A 73 2.84 -12.30 11.21
N GLU A 74 3.74 -12.13 10.26
CA GLU A 74 3.46 -11.76 8.88
C GLU A 74 3.88 -12.83 7.86
N SER A 75 4.23 -14.03 8.31
CA SER A 75 4.67 -15.12 7.42
C SER A 75 3.67 -15.40 6.31
N PHE A 76 2.37 -15.36 6.62
CA PHE A 76 1.30 -15.58 5.64
C PHE A 76 1.31 -14.51 4.52
N VAL A 77 1.45 -13.24 4.89
CA VAL A 77 1.50 -12.13 3.92
C VAL A 77 2.69 -12.30 2.97
N PHE A 78 3.89 -12.60 3.50
CA PHE A 78 5.07 -12.81 2.66
C PHE A 78 4.92 -14.01 1.74
N ASN A 79 4.37 -15.12 2.22
CA ASN A 79 4.10 -16.29 1.39
C ASN A 79 3.13 -15.97 0.26
N LYS A 80 2.05 -15.22 0.55
CA LYS A 80 1.06 -14.83 -0.46
C LYS A 80 1.63 -13.88 -1.50
N LEU A 81 2.42 -12.90 -1.08
CA LEU A 81 3.11 -11.99 -1.99
C LEU A 81 4.09 -12.73 -2.92
N GLU A 82 4.89 -13.67 -2.36
CA GLU A 82 5.82 -14.48 -3.14
C GLU A 82 5.09 -15.45 -4.07
N GLU A 83 3.97 -16.03 -3.64
CA GLU A 83 3.12 -16.89 -4.48
C GLU A 83 2.61 -16.14 -5.71
N ILE A 84 2.02 -14.98 -5.52
CA ILE A 84 1.51 -14.16 -6.63
C ILE A 84 2.67 -13.70 -7.52
N ALA A 85 3.76 -13.22 -6.92
CA ALA A 85 4.92 -12.73 -7.66
C ALA A 85 5.61 -13.81 -8.51
N LEU A 86 5.53 -15.07 -8.11
CA LEU A 86 6.11 -16.20 -8.83
C LEU A 86 5.14 -16.88 -9.80
N SER A 87 3.87 -16.49 -9.80
CA SER A 87 2.87 -17.00 -10.73
C SER A 87 3.25 -16.69 -12.18
N GLU A 88 2.90 -17.56 -13.10
CA GLU A 88 3.02 -17.29 -14.54
C GLU A 88 2.03 -16.21 -15.01
N HIS A 89 0.88 -16.15 -14.36
CA HIS A 89 -0.18 -15.17 -14.60
C HIS A 89 -0.52 -14.44 -13.30
N PRO A 90 0.35 -13.51 -12.85
CA PRO A 90 0.13 -12.83 -11.58
C PRO A 90 -1.14 -11.97 -11.63
N ARG A 91 -1.97 -12.11 -10.59
CA ARG A 91 -3.24 -11.40 -10.44
C ARG A 91 -3.34 -10.75 -9.07
N THR A 92 -4.09 -9.67 -9.01
CA THR A 92 -4.34 -8.99 -7.74
C THR A 92 -5.24 -9.83 -6.83
N PRO A 93 -4.99 -9.84 -5.51
CA PRO A 93 -5.72 -10.74 -4.61
C PRO A 93 -7.18 -10.34 -4.37
N ALA A 94 -7.54 -9.07 -4.55
CA ALA A 94 -8.89 -8.57 -4.27
C ALA A 94 -9.81 -8.63 -5.48
N LEU A 95 -9.39 -8.11 -6.63
CA LEU A 95 -10.22 -8.03 -7.84
C LEU A 95 -9.84 -9.03 -8.92
N ASP A 96 -8.81 -9.85 -8.72
CA ASP A 96 -8.32 -10.81 -9.70
C ASP A 96 -7.90 -10.16 -11.04
N CYS A 97 -7.47 -8.90 -10.97
CA CYS A 97 -6.97 -8.17 -12.12
C CYS A 97 -5.56 -8.64 -12.48
N GLY A 98 -5.28 -8.77 -13.78
CA GLY A 98 -3.95 -9.16 -14.25
C GLY A 98 -2.89 -8.10 -13.89
N ILE A 99 -1.78 -8.55 -13.29
CA ILE A 99 -0.59 -7.73 -13.06
C ILE A 99 0.28 -7.84 -14.30
N THR A 100 1.03 -6.78 -14.62
CA THR A 100 1.84 -6.74 -15.85
C THR A 100 2.69 -7.99 -16.06
N ALA A 101 2.66 -8.50 -17.29
CA ALA A 101 3.48 -9.63 -17.70
C ALA A 101 4.98 -9.28 -17.81
N ALA A 102 5.36 -8.00 -17.82
CA ALA A 102 6.75 -7.57 -17.98
C ALA A 102 7.71 -8.14 -16.94
N LEU A 103 7.21 -8.48 -15.75
CA LEU A 103 7.97 -9.12 -14.68
C LEU A 103 7.72 -10.64 -14.57
N SER A 104 6.97 -11.23 -15.50
CA SER A 104 6.78 -12.67 -15.51
C SER A 104 8.07 -13.40 -15.92
N ARG A 105 8.19 -14.67 -15.51
CA ARG A 105 9.39 -15.47 -15.78
C ARG A 105 9.75 -15.58 -17.26
N GLN A 106 8.77 -15.55 -18.15
CA GLN A 106 9.01 -15.71 -19.59
C GLN A 106 9.66 -14.48 -20.23
N TYR A 107 9.52 -13.28 -19.65
CA TYR A 107 10.10 -12.04 -20.17
C TYR A 107 11.40 -11.64 -19.46
N LEU A 108 11.74 -12.27 -18.34
CA LEU A 108 13.01 -12.01 -17.69
C LEU A 108 14.14 -12.72 -18.40
N PRO A 109 15.27 -12.03 -18.70
CA PRO A 109 16.42 -12.67 -19.32
C PRO A 109 16.88 -13.88 -18.50
N ARG A 110 16.97 -15.03 -19.11
CA ARG A 110 17.64 -16.19 -18.52
C ARG A 110 19.15 -15.92 -18.60
N ALA A 111 19.66 -15.10 -17.70
CA ALA A 111 21.10 -14.95 -17.57
C ALA A 111 21.70 -16.29 -17.14
N ARG A 112 22.66 -16.77 -17.93
CA ARG A 112 23.42 -17.99 -17.59
C ARG A 112 24.14 -17.76 -16.26
N GLY A 113 23.69 -18.41 -15.19
CA GLY A 113 24.43 -18.58 -13.94
C GLY A 113 24.02 -17.71 -12.75
N GLU A 114 23.24 -16.65 -12.89
CA GLU A 114 22.71 -15.90 -11.77
C GLU A 114 21.19 -15.79 -11.86
N GLN A 115 20.52 -16.43 -10.94
CA GLN A 115 19.11 -16.17 -10.65
C GLN A 115 19.00 -14.79 -10.01
N GLN A 116 19.13 -13.74 -10.81
CA GLN A 116 18.66 -12.41 -10.39
C GLN A 116 17.13 -12.47 -10.46
N ASP A 117 16.57 -12.83 -9.35
CA ASP A 117 15.16 -13.19 -9.23
C ASP A 117 14.23 -11.96 -9.30
N TYR A 118 14.77 -10.75 -9.42
CA TYR A 118 14.00 -9.48 -9.36
C TYR A 118 12.81 -9.52 -8.37
N MET A 119 12.90 -10.42 -7.37
CA MET A 119 11.83 -10.71 -6.44
C MET A 119 11.32 -9.46 -5.70
N PRO A 120 12.20 -8.52 -5.23
CA PRO A 120 11.74 -7.28 -4.63
C PRO A 120 10.87 -6.44 -5.58
N SER A 121 11.23 -6.37 -6.86
CA SER A 121 10.46 -5.64 -7.86
C SER A 121 9.11 -6.31 -8.12
N ARG A 122 9.08 -7.64 -8.20
CA ARG A 122 7.83 -8.41 -8.39
C ARG A 122 6.89 -8.22 -7.19
N ILE A 123 7.40 -8.34 -5.97
CA ILE A 123 6.62 -8.12 -4.74
C ILE A 123 6.09 -6.69 -4.72
N ASN A 124 6.93 -5.70 -5.07
CA ASN A 124 6.48 -4.32 -5.16
C ASN A 124 5.31 -4.15 -6.16
N TRP A 125 5.37 -4.80 -7.32
CA TRP A 125 4.27 -4.79 -8.28
C TRP A 125 2.99 -5.38 -7.70
N VAL A 126 3.06 -6.49 -6.97
CA VAL A 126 1.87 -7.09 -6.33
C VAL A 126 1.26 -6.12 -5.32
N VAL A 127 2.09 -5.51 -4.45
CA VAL A 127 1.62 -4.55 -3.44
C VAL A 127 1.00 -3.31 -4.09
N GLN A 128 1.67 -2.71 -5.09
CA GLN A 128 1.16 -1.53 -5.77
C GLN A 128 -0.13 -1.81 -6.54
N SER A 129 -0.22 -2.95 -7.21
CA SER A 129 -1.43 -3.35 -7.94
C SER A 129 -2.61 -3.60 -6.99
N SER A 130 -2.37 -4.10 -5.78
CA SER A 130 -3.41 -4.23 -4.76
C SER A 130 -3.93 -2.85 -4.30
N GLY A 131 -3.06 -1.85 -4.23
CA GLY A 131 -3.45 -0.46 -3.98
C GLY A 131 -4.31 0.12 -5.11
N VAL A 132 -4.03 -0.27 -6.36
CA VAL A 132 -4.86 0.13 -7.52
C VAL A 132 -6.26 -0.51 -7.45
N ASP A 133 -6.37 -1.77 -7.02
CA ASP A 133 -7.67 -2.41 -6.78
C ASP A 133 -8.49 -1.61 -5.75
N TYR A 134 -7.84 -1.20 -4.65
CA TYR A 134 -8.49 -0.36 -3.64
C TYR A 134 -9.01 0.95 -4.23
N LEU A 135 -8.20 1.63 -5.03
CA LEU A 135 -8.56 2.87 -5.70
C LEU A 135 -9.77 2.69 -6.64
N HIS A 136 -9.78 1.64 -7.44
CA HIS A 136 -10.87 1.38 -8.37
C HIS A 136 -12.19 1.06 -7.65
N LEU A 137 -12.14 0.32 -6.55
CA LEU A 137 -13.33 0.08 -5.72
C LEU A 137 -13.85 1.38 -5.10
N LEU A 138 -12.95 2.25 -4.62
CA LEU A 138 -13.31 3.56 -4.09
C LEU A 138 -14.00 4.43 -5.15
N ILE A 139 -13.43 4.53 -6.35
CA ILE A 139 -14.00 5.31 -7.45
C ILE A 139 -15.38 4.76 -7.85
N THR A 140 -15.53 3.44 -7.93
CA THR A 140 -16.80 2.79 -8.25
C THR A 140 -17.85 3.05 -7.17
N ALA A 141 -17.48 2.92 -5.89
CA ALA A 141 -18.37 3.22 -4.77
C ALA A 141 -18.82 4.68 -4.77
N MET A 142 -17.89 5.61 -5.03
CA MET A 142 -18.22 7.03 -5.19
C MET A 142 -19.18 7.29 -6.33
N GLY A 143 -18.96 6.69 -7.50
CA GLY A 143 -19.86 6.80 -8.64
C GLY A 143 -21.27 6.33 -8.31
N TYR A 144 -21.39 5.20 -7.63
CA TYR A 144 -22.68 4.68 -7.16
C TYR A 144 -23.37 5.62 -6.17
N LEU A 145 -22.65 6.12 -5.17
CA LEU A 145 -23.21 7.04 -4.17
C LEU A 145 -23.65 8.36 -4.81
N CYS A 146 -22.84 8.93 -5.70
CA CYS A 146 -23.20 10.16 -6.40
C CYS A 146 -24.48 9.97 -7.23
N ALA A 147 -24.58 8.88 -7.98
CA ALA A 147 -25.76 8.58 -8.78
C ALA A 147 -27.01 8.33 -7.92
N THR A 148 -26.89 7.51 -6.86
CA THR A 148 -28.01 7.11 -6.01
C THR A 148 -28.60 8.27 -5.23
N TYR A 149 -27.75 9.17 -4.75
CA TYR A 149 -28.17 10.28 -3.90
C TYR A 149 -28.26 11.62 -4.63
N GLY A 150 -28.11 11.65 -5.95
CA GLY A 150 -28.18 12.86 -6.75
C GLY A 150 -27.14 13.91 -6.32
N ILE A 151 -25.88 13.46 -6.11
CA ILE A 151 -24.76 14.33 -5.78
C ILE A 151 -24.08 14.69 -7.09
N ASP A 152 -24.05 15.98 -7.44
CA ASP A 152 -23.38 16.46 -8.65
C ASP A 152 -21.87 16.57 -8.40
N ALA A 153 -21.22 15.42 -8.42
CA ALA A 153 -19.80 15.29 -8.29
C ALA A 153 -19.25 14.21 -9.24
N ARG A 154 -18.09 14.48 -9.84
CA ARG A 154 -17.45 13.57 -10.79
C ARG A 154 -15.97 13.40 -10.49
N PHE A 155 -15.50 12.19 -10.70
CA PHE A 155 -14.07 11.88 -10.66
C PHE A 155 -13.32 12.65 -11.76
N MET A 156 -12.21 13.28 -11.38
CA MET A 156 -11.36 14.01 -12.30
C MET A 156 -10.05 13.28 -12.58
N LEU A 157 -9.32 12.96 -11.53
CA LEU A 157 -8.05 12.25 -11.64
C LEU A 157 -7.63 11.65 -10.30
N SER A 158 -6.69 10.73 -10.35
CA SER A 158 -5.96 10.24 -9.19
C SER A 158 -4.45 10.46 -9.36
N VAL A 159 -3.78 10.75 -8.27
CA VAL A 159 -2.31 10.89 -8.23
C VAL A 159 -1.82 10.14 -7.00
N HIS A 160 -1.15 9.00 -7.20
CA HIS A 160 -0.72 8.10 -6.13
C HIS A 160 -1.86 7.67 -5.20
N ASP A 161 -1.90 8.20 -3.99
CA ASP A 161 -2.89 7.93 -2.94
C ASP A 161 -3.95 9.05 -2.79
N GLU A 162 -3.97 10.00 -3.72
CA GLU A 162 -4.95 11.09 -3.78
C GLU A 162 -6.00 10.83 -4.87
N VAL A 163 -7.25 11.15 -4.57
CA VAL A 163 -8.35 11.20 -5.54
C VAL A 163 -8.94 12.60 -5.57
N ARG A 164 -9.29 13.07 -6.75
CA ARG A 164 -9.80 14.43 -6.95
C ARG A 164 -11.12 14.39 -7.67
N TYR A 165 -12.09 15.07 -7.08
CA TYR A 165 -13.46 15.17 -7.56
C TYR A 165 -13.78 16.64 -7.84
N LEU A 166 -14.47 16.90 -8.94
CA LEU A 166 -15.13 18.17 -9.17
C LEU A 166 -16.58 18.02 -8.70
N ALA A 167 -16.99 18.86 -7.77
CA ALA A 167 -18.35 18.88 -7.24
C ALA A 167 -18.98 20.26 -7.41
N ARG A 168 -20.32 20.31 -7.56
CA ARG A 168 -21.04 21.57 -7.41
C ARG A 168 -20.84 22.12 -6.00
N ASP A 169 -20.85 23.42 -5.89
CA ASP A 169 -20.66 24.09 -4.61
C ASP A 169 -21.69 23.65 -3.55
N ASP A 170 -22.95 23.48 -3.96
CA ASP A 170 -24.04 23.01 -3.10
C ASP A 170 -23.84 21.54 -2.62
N ASP A 171 -23.09 20.74 -3.36
CA ASP A 171 -22.89 19.31 -3.09
C ASP A 171 -21.52 18.98 -2.48
N LYS A 172 -20.64 19.93 -2.28
CA LYS A 172 -19.26 19.70 -1.81
C LYS A 172 -19.17 18.88 -0.52
N TYR A 173 -19.99 19.18 0.47
CA TYR A 173 -20.00 18.44 1.74
C TYR A 173 -20.67 17.07 1.62
N ARG A 174 -21.66 16.93 0.75
CA ARG A 174 -22.28 15.64 0.45
C ARG A 174 -21.30 14.73 -0.28
N ALA A 175 -20.51 15.27 -1.20
CA ALA A 175 -19.44 14.55 -1.87
C ALA A 175 -18.34 14.12 -0.89
N ALA A 176 -17.96 14.98 0.06
CA ALA A 176 -17.00 14.64 1.12
C ALA A 176 -17.52 13.51 2.02
N LEU A 177 -18.80 13.53 2.41
CA LEU A 177 -19.43 12.46 3.17
C LEU A 177 -19.48 11.15 2.37
N ALA A 178 -19.87 11.22 1.10
CA ALA A 178 -19.89 10.08 0.20
C ALA A 178 -18.50 9.42 0.08
N LEU A 179 -17.43 10.22 0.04
CA LEU A 179 -16.05 9.72 0.03
C LEU A 179 -15.72 8.90 1.29
N GLN A 180 -16.13 9.37 2.47
CA GLN A 180 -15.90 8.62 3.71
C GLN A 180 -16.69 7.31 3.75
N ILE A 181 -17.94 7.32 3.25
CA ILE A 181 -18.76 6.10 3.11
C ILE A 181 -18.11 5.14 2.10
N ALA A 182 -17.63 5.65 0.97
CA ALA A 182 -16.94 4.86 -0.04
C ALA A 182 -15.67 4.19 0.51
N ASN A 183 -14.91 4.88 1.39
CA ASN A 183 -13.78 4.28 2.09
C ASN A 183 -14.19 3.11 2.97
N LEU A 184 -15.27 3.24 3.74
CA LEU A 184 -15.80 2.15 4.57
C LEU A 184 -16.25 0.95 3.72
N TRP A 185 -16.94 1.19 2.62
CA TRP A 185 -17.35 0.13 1.71
C TRP A 185 -16.16 -0.57 1.07
N THR A 186 -15.17 0.19 0.61
CA THR A 186 -13.94 -0.36 0.04
C THR A 186 -13.21 -1.24 1.05
N ARG A 187 -13.09 -0.77 2.31
CA ARG A 187 -12.53 -1.57 3.40
C ARG A 187 -13.31 -2.88 3.60
N ALA A 188 -14.63 -2.80 3.67
CA ALA A 188 -15.48 -3.98 3.86
C ALA A 188 -15.34 -4.97 2.70
N MET A 189 -15.29 -4.49 1.48
CA MET A 189 -15.08 -5.32 0.28
C MET A 189 -13.71 -6.00 0.28
N PHE A 190 -12.65 -5.29 0.66
CA PHE A 190 -11.32 -5.89 0.81
C PHE A 190 -11.29 -6.95 1.90
N ALA A 191 -11.85 -6.65 3.08
CA ALA A 191 -11.95 -7.61 4.17
C ALA A 191 -12.69 -8.88 3.73
N PHE A 192 -13.83 -8.72 3.08
CA PHE A 192 -14.63 -9.84 2.55
C PHE A 192 -13.85 -10.66 1.50
N LYS A 193 -13.25 -9.99 0.50
CA LYS A 193 -12.52 -10.65 -0.59
C LYS A 193 -11.27 -11.38 -0.13
N LEU A 194 -10.60 -10.86 0.89
CA LEU A 194 -9.37 -11.42 1.45
C LEU A 194 -9.64 -12.34 2.66
N ASN A 195 -10.90 -12.56 2.99
CA ASN A 195 -11.32 -13.35 4.15
C ASN A 195 -10.67 -12.88 5.47
N MET A 196 -10.69 -11.54 5.67
CA MET A 196 -10.14 -10.86 6.85
C MET A 196 -11.29 -10.46 7.77
N ASP A 197 -11.69 -11.35 8.65
CA ASP A 197 -12.80 -11.14 9.60
C ASP A 197 -12.35 -10.46 10.92
N ASP A 198 -11.04 -10.40 11.16
CA ASP A 198 -10.42 -9.84 12.35
C ASP A 198 -9.83 -8.44 12.16
N LEU A 199 -10.12 -7.76 11.03
CA LEU A 199 -9.58 -6.44 10.74
C LEU A 199 -10.11 -5.39 11.72
N PRO A 200 -9.26 -4.76 12.56
CA PRO A 200 -9.69 -3.80 13.57
C PRO A 200 -10.52 -2.65 12.97
N GLU A 201 -11.53 -2.17 13.71
CA GLU A 201 -12.33 -1.00 13.29
C GLU A 201 -11.49 0.26 13.11
N SER A 202 -10.40 0.39 13.88
CA SER A 202 -9.42 1.48 13.70
C SER A 202 -8.76 1.51 12.31
N CYS A 203 -8.78 0.40 11.56
CA CYS A 203 -8.35 0.34 10.17
C CYS A 203 -9.48 0.74 9.21
N ALA A 204 -10.15 1.86 9.46
CA ALA A 204 -11.24 2.34 8.61
C ALA A 204 -10.76 3.04 7.32
N PHE A 205 -9.49 3.44 7.27
CA PHE A 205 -8.87 4.11 6.13
C PHE A 205 -9.58 5.38 5.68
N PHE A 206 -10.10 6.17 6.63
CA PHE A 206 -10.70 7.46 6.32
C PHE A 206 -9.70 8.38 5.62
N ALA A 207 -10.18 9.04 4.55
CA ALA A 207 -9.40 10.03 3.84
C ALA A 207 -9.41 11.37 4.58
N ALA A 208 -8.30 12.10 4.55
CA ALA A 208 -8.33 13.55 4.74
C ALA A 208 -9.01 14.17 3.51
N VAL A 209 -9.85 15.16 3.71
CA VAL A 209 -10.61 15.84 2.64
C VAL A 209 -10.31 17.31 2.68
N ASP A 210 -9.80 17.82 1.57
CA ASP A 210 -9.67 19.26 1.32
C ASP A 210 -10.74 19.69 0.32
N ILE A 211 -11.39 20.81 0.60
CA ILE A 211 -12.38 21.44 -0.28
C ILE A 211 -11.89 22.82 -0.66
N ASP A 212 -11.68 23.05 -1.98
CA ASP A 212 -11.18 24.30 -2.48
C ASP A 212 -11.72 24.62 -3.88
N HIS A 213 -11.60 25.86 -4.31
CA HIS A 213 -12.00 26.30 -5.66
C HIS A 213 -10.95 25.96 -6.72
N VAL A 214 -9.73 25.65 -6.33
CA VAL A 214 -8.63 25.34 -7.24
C VAL A 214 -7.97 24.02 -6.90
N LEU A 215 -7.39 23.43 -7.92
CA LEU A 215 -6.60 22.21 -7.78
C LEU A 215 -5.22 22.57 -7.23
N ARG A 216 -4.97 22.23 -5.97
CA ARG A 216 -3.65 22.40 -5.34
C ARG A 216 -3.26 21.16 -4.54
N LYS A 217 -1.99 21.01 -4.32
CA LYS A 217 -1.45 19.90 -3.52
C LYS A 217 -1.18 20.35 -2.08
N GLU A 218 -0.62 21.53 -1.93
CA GLU A 218 -0.26 22.08 -0.63
C GLU A 218 -1.46 22.84 -0.04
N VAL A 219 -1.71 22.64 1.26
CA VAL A 219 -2.86 23.20 1.99
C VAL A 219 -2.43 24.20 3.08
N ASP A 220 -1.11 24.42 3.21
CA ASP A 220 -0.56 25.26 4.28
C ASP A 220 -0.83 26.75 4.05
N ASP A 221 -1.01 27.16 2.79
CA ASP A 221 -1.32 28.54 2.42
C ASP A 221 -2.81 28.68 2.00
N PRO A 222 -3.49 29.75 2.41
CA PRO A 222 -4.85 30.01 1.99
C PRO A 222 -4.92 30.18 0.47
N CYS A 223 -5.84 29.44 -0.16
CA CYS A 223 -6.04 29.54 -1.59
C CYS A 223 -7.04 30.65 -1.90
N VAL A 224 -6.58 31.70 -2.54
CA VAL A 224 -7.38 32.84 -2.98
C VAL A 224 -7.27 32.99 -4.49
N THR A 225 -8.38 33.08 -5.19
CA THR A 225 -8.42 33.43 -6.60
C THR A 225 -8.93 34.87 -6.77
N PRO A 226 -8.67 35.51 -7.92
CA PRO A 226 -9.16 36.90 -8.13
C PRO A 226 -10.67 37.07 -7.97
N SER A 227 -11.45 36.02 -8.14
CA SER A 227 -12.91 36.06 -8.10
C SER A 227 -13.53 35.37 -6.87
N GLN A 228 -12.74 34.70 -6.06
CA GLN A 228 -13.25 33.88 -4.95
C GLN A 228 -12.31 33.90 -3.74
N PRO A 229 -12.82 34.13 -2.53
CA PRO A 229 -12.05 34.04 -1.30
C PRO A 229 -11.73 32.58 -0.98
N CYS A 230 -10.77 32.37 -0.08
CA CYS A 230 -10.49 31.05 0.50
C CYS A 230 -11.73 30.50 1.22
N LEU A 231 -11.93 29.18 1.15
CA LEU A 231 -13.01 28.47 1.83
C LEU A 231 -12.71 28.15 3.30
N LEU A 232 -11.46 28.35 3.73
CA LEU A 232 -11.01 28.10 5.10
C LEU A 232 -10.95 29.40 5.91
#